data_18763971c39cf93386e5df53dbd65b17
#
_entry.id   18763971c39cf93386e5df53dbd65b17
#
_cell.length_a   1.000
_cell.length_b   1.000
_cell.length_c   1.000
_cell.angle_alpha   90.00
_cell.angle_beta   90.00
_cell.angle_gamma   90.00
#
_symmetry.space_group_name_H-M   'P 1'
#
loop_
_entity.id
_entity.type
_entity.pdbx_description
1 polymer ?
#
loop_
_entity_poly.entity_id
_entity_poly.type
_entity_poly.pdbx_seq_one_letter_code
_entity_poly.pdbx_strand_id
1 'polypeptide(L)'
;MASLDPFIIELEKAQKYDIQKLGGKANNLSKLLQLGYPVPNGFCLLSNAYDIFVNHNKLSKVISMELGKKSLDNMRWEEIWDSALRIRTIFLNSSFPIIIKKEIYKVIQSFGKNIPLAIRSSSISEDSLQNSFAGLHESVTEVVGLDVALNAIKVVWASLWSDAALLYRKELG
;
A
#
# COMPACT_ATOMS: atom_id res chain seq x y z
N MET A 1 -17.41 -20.27 13.25
CA MET A 1 -16.98 -18.85 13.02
C MET A 1 -15.85 -18.88 12.02
N ALA A 2 -16.03 -18.35 10.81
CA ALA A 2 -14.93 -18.22 9.87
C ALA A 2 -13.89 -17.30 10.51
N SER A 3 -12.65 -17.75 10.65
CA SER A 3 -11.55 -16.89 11.09
C SER A 3 -11.38 -15.80 10.03
N LEU A 4 -11.55 -14.55 10.42
CA LEU A 4 -11.21 -13.44 9.55
C LEU A 4 -9.73 -13.58 9.15
N ASP A 5 -9.44 -13.48 7.87
CA ASP A 5 -8.05 -13.43 7.40
C ASP A 5 -7.30 -12.32 8.17
N PRO A 6 -6.07 -12.56 8.60
CA PRO A 6 -5.28 -11.56 9.28
C PRO A 6 -5.08 -10.33 8.38
N PHE A 7 -4.94 -9.16 8.98
CA PHE A 7 -4.61 -7.92 8.26
C PHE A 7 -3.11 -7.73 8.12
N ILE A 8 -2.36 -8.27 9.08
CA ILE A 8 -0.91 -8.13 9.18
C ILE A 8 -0.32 -9.49 9.50
N ILE A 9 0.78 -9.81 8.84
CA ILE A 9 1.55 -11.04 9.05
C ILE A 9 3.02 -10.73 9.15
N GLU A 10 3.77 -11.56 9.88
CA GLU A 10 5.23 -11.50 9.88
C GLU A 10 5.78 -11.86 8.49
N LEU A 11 6.80 -11.14 8.08
CA LEU A 11 7.44 -11.34 6.77
C LEU A 11 7.95 -12.77 6.58
N GLU A 12 8.46 -13.38 7.65
CA GLU A 12 8.92 -14.77 7.66
C GLU A 12 7.81 -15.77 7.31
N LYS A 13 6.57 -15.46 7.69
CA LYS A 13 5.38 -16.30 7.44
C LYS A 13 4.67 -15.99 6.12
N ALA A 14 5.14 -14.99 5.38
CA ALA A 14 4.44 -14.45 4.22
C ALA A 14 4.25 -15.48 3.10
N GLN A 15 5.15 -16.44 2.91
CA GLN A 15 5.03 -17.47 1.87
C GLN A 15 3.80 -18.40 1.99
N LYS A 16 3.15 -18.40 3.16
CA LYS A 16 1.89 -19.16 3.36
C LYS A 16 0.68 -18.48 2.71
N TYR A 17 0.86 -17.27 2.21
CA TYR A 17 -0.20 -16.44 1.65
C TYR A 17 -0.02 -16.25 0.15
N ASP A 18 -1.14 -16.04 -0.54
CA ASP A 18 -1.16 -15.77 -1.97
C ASP A 18 -0.40 -14.47 -2.28
N ILE A 19 0.41 -14.49 -3.34
CA ILE A 19 1.12 -13.33 -3.86
C ILE A 19 0.15 -12.18 -4.18
N GLN A 20 -1.09 -12.48 -4.55
CA GLN A 20 -2.16 -11.50 -4.78
C GLN A 20 -2.46 -10.66 -3.52
N LYS A 21 -2.27 -11.24 -2.33
CA LYS A 21 -2.48 -10.55 -1.05
C LYS A 21 -1.23 -9.85 -0.53
N LEU A 22 -0.04 -10.33 -0.93
CA LEU A 22 1.26 -9.87 -0.43
C LEU A 22 1.92 -8.81 -1.30
N GLY A 23 1.79 -8.97 -2.61
CA GLY A 23 2.60 -8.28 -3.59
C GLY A 23 3.99 -8.90 -3.80
N GLY A 24 4.66 -8.50 -4.88
CA GLY A 24 5.93 -9.09 -5.34
C GLY A 24 7.07 -8.89 -4.35
N LYS A 25 7.27 -7.67 -3.87
CA LYS A 25 8.39 -7.33 -2.97
C LYS A 25 8.35 -8.11 -1.66
N ALA A 26 7.19 -8.19 -0.99
CA ALA A 26 7.04 -8.94 0.24
C ALA A 26 7.26 -10.45 0.03
N ASN A 27 6.73 -11.00 -1.07
CA ASN A 27 6.93 -12.39 -1.44
C ASN A 27 8.42 -12.70 -1.68
N ASN A 28 9.14 -11.85 -2.41
CA ASN A 28 10.56 -12.03 -2.70
C ASN A 28 11.43 -11.92 -1.43
N LEU A 29 11.16 -10.94 -0.56
CA LEU A 29 11.85 -10.81 0.72
C LEU A 29 11.62 -12.03 1.63
N SER A 30 10.40 -12.55 1.67
CA SER A 30 10.09 -13.77 2.44
C SER A 30 10.84 -15.00 1.91
N LYS A 31 10.98 -15.14 0.58
CA LYS A 31 11.81 -16.19 -0.04
C LYS A 31 13.28 -16.07 0.35
N LEU A 32 13.83 -14.86 0.31
CA LEU A 32 15.21 -14.61 0.71
C LEU A 32 15.46 -14.97 2.18
N LEU A 33 14.52 -14.65 3.07
CA LEU A 33 14.58 -15.06 4.48
C LEU A 33 14.68 -16.58 4.64
N GLN A 34 13.85 -17.34 3.90
CA GLN A 34 13.88 -18.79 3.96
C GLN A 34 15.16 -19.42 3.39
N LEU A 35 15.80 -18.73 2.45
CA LEU A 35 17.10 -19.13 1.89
C LEU A 35 18.27 -18.73 2.80
N GLY A 36 18.01 -18.12 3.98
CA GLY A 36 19.02 -17.73 4.96
C GLY A 36 19.73 -16.42 4.64
N TYR A 37 19.23 -15.61 3.70
CA TYR A 37 19.80 -14.29 3.44
C TYR A 37 19.46 -13.30 4.57
N PRO A 38 20.34 -12.34 4.87
CA PRO A 38 20.13 -11.34 5.92
C PRO A 38 19.12 -10.29 5.49
N VAL A 39 17.84 -10.59 5.66
CA VAL A 39 16.72 -9.65 5.45
C VAL A 39 16.30 -9.10 6.81
N PRO A 40 16.11 -7.78 6.95
CA PRO A 40 15.58 -7.20 8.17
C PRO A 40 14.22 -7.78 8.55
N ASN A 41 13.96 -7.93 9.85
CA ASN A 41 12.65 -8.31 10.35
C ASN A 41 11.59 -7.32 9.88
N GLY A 42 10.42 -7.82 9.55
CA GLY A 42 9.34 -7.00 9.04
C GLY A 42 7.98 -7.66 9.13
N PHE A 43 6.98 -6.88 8.76
CA PHE A 43 5.59 -7.30 8.67
C PHE A 43 5.01 -6.87 7.32
N CYS A 44 4.06 -7.66 6.84
CA CYS A 44 3.29 -7.34 5.64
C CYS A 44 1.88 -6.94 6.05
N LEU A 45 1.46 -5.74 5.66
CA LEU A 45 0.07 -5.32 5.70
C LEU A 45 -0.59 -5.81 4.42
N LEU A 46 -1.54 -6.73 4.53
CA LEU A 46 -2.15 -7.42 3.40
C LEU A 46 -3.17 -6.54 2.66
N SER A 47 -3.48 -6.90 1.41
CA SER A 47 -4.41 -6.14 0.56
C SER A 47 -5.81 -5.98 1.18
N ASN A 48 -6.30 -6.96 1.97
CA ASN A 48 -7.58 -6.84 2.66
C ASN A 48 -7.64 -5.67 3.66
N ALA A 49 -6.49 -5.27 4.23
CA ALA A 49 -6.43 -4.08 5.08
C ALA A 49 -6.66 -2.78 4.28
N TYR A 50 -6.10 -2.71 3.06
CA TYR A 50 -6.37 -1.63 2.13
C TYR A 50 -7.84 -1.58 1.74
N ASP A 51 -8.44 -2.73 1.39
CA ASP A 51 -9.85 -2.82 1.01
C ASP A 51 -10.79 -2.35 2.12
N ILE A 52 -10.51 -2.74 3.37
CA ILE A 52 -11.29 -2.29 4.52
C ILE A 52 -11.14 -0.78 4.73
N PHE A 53 -9.92 -0.22 4.59
CA PHE A 53 -9.69 1.21 4.68
C PHE A 53 -10.45 1.99 3.61
N VAL A 54 -10.39 1.53 2.35
CA VAL A 54 -11.09 2.12 1.21
C VAL A 54 -12.61 2.08 1.41
N ASN A 55 -13.14 0.93 1.84
CA ASN A 55 -14.58 0.75 2.08
C ASN A 55 -15.08 1.59 3.26
N HIS A 56 -14.34 1.61 4.37
CA HIS A 56 -14.68 2.40 5.57
C HIS A 56 -14.83 3.90 5.24
N ASN A 57 -13.94 4.42 4.43
CA ASN A 57 -13.93 5.83 4.03
C ASN A 57 -14.71 6.10 2.73
N LYS A 58 -15.36 5.08 2.14
CA LYS A 58 -16.11 5.18 0.87
C LYS A 58 -15.28 5.73 -0.30
N LEU A 59 -13.98 5.45 -0.31
CA LEU A 59 -13.03 6.01 -1.28
C LEU A 59 -13.29 5.51 -2.69
N SER A 60 -13.76 4.27 -2.87
CA SER A 60 -14.11 3.73 -4.19
C SER A 60 -15.09 4.62 -4.95
N LYS A 61 -16.09 5.20 -4.24
CA LYS A 61 -17.05 6.11 -4.85
C LYS A 61 -16.38 7.40 -5.34
N VAL A 62 -15.49 7.97 -4.52
CA VAL A 62 -14.77 9.20 -4.88
C VAL A 62 -13.83 8.97 -6.04
N ILE A 63 -13.09 7.86 -6.02
CA ILE A 63 -12.19 7.47 -7.12
C ILE A 63 -12.97 7.31 -8.41
N SER A 64 -14.10 6.57 -8.38
CA SER A 64 -14.96 6.39 -9.55
C SER A 64 -15.52 7.71 -10.06
N MET A 65 -15.89 8.64 -9.18
CA MET A 65 -16.37 9.97 -9.58
C MET A 65 -15.27 10.82 -10.23
N GLU A 66 -14.04 10.79 -9.70
CA GLU A 66 -12.94 11.56 -10.25
C GLU A 66 -12.46 11.01 -11.61
N LEU A 67 -12.29 9.70 -11.72
CA LEU A 67 -11.83 9.05 -12.93
C LEU A 67 -12.94 8.80 -13.96
N GLY A 68 -14.21 8.82 -13.54
CA GLY A 68 -15.37 8.63 -14.42
C GLY A 68 -15.83 9.90 -15.14
N LYS A 69 -15.25 11.07 -14.86
CA LYS A 69 -15.57 12.33 -15.53
C LYS A 69 -15.23 12.29 -17.02
N LYS A 70 -14.16 11.58 -17.37
CA LYS A 70 -13.64 11.41 -18.71
C LYS A 70 -12.75 10.16 -18.72
N SER A 71 -12.71 9.41 -19.84
CA SER A 71 -11.79 8.27 -19.92
C SER A 71 -10.33 8.74 -19.81
N LEU A 72 -9.48 7.97 -19.15
CA LEU A 72 -8.06 8.31 -18.98
C LEU A 72 -7.38 8.62 -20.31
N ASP A 73 -7.72 7.88 -21.38
CA ASP A 73 -7.15 8.10 -22.72
C ASP A 73 -7.42 9.49 -23.27
N ASN A 74 -8.57 10.05 -22.95
CA ASN A 74 -9.00 11.36 -23.42
C ASN A 74 -8.61 12.49 -22.45
N MET A 75 -8.14 12.18 -21.24
CA MET A 75 -7.69 13.20 -20.29
C MET A 75 -6.36 13.82 -20.75
N ARG A 76 -6.27 15.14 -20.65
CA ARG A 76 -5.01 15.86 -20.74
C ARG A 76 -4.17 15.62 -19.48
N TRP A 77 -2.88 15.87 -19.53
CA TRP A 77 -1.98 15.67 -18.41
C TRP A 77 -2.41 16.45 -17.16
N GLU A 78 -2.85 17.70 -17.32
CA GLU A 78 -3.30 18.55 -16.21
C GLU A 78 -4.57 17.99 -15.54
N GLU A 79 -5.46 17.38 -16.33
CA GLU A 79 -6.69 16.76 -15.81
C GLU A 79 -6.38 15.50 -14.99
N ILE A 80 -5.37 14.73 -15.42
CA ILE A 80 -4.86 13.55 -14.70
C ILE A 80 -4.21 13.99 -13.39
N TRP A 81 -3.33 15.01 -13.45
CA TRP A 81 -2.64 15.56 -12.29
C TRP A 81 -3.63 16.07 -11.23
N ASP A 82 -4.62 16.83 -11.63
CA ASP A 82 -5.69 17.35 -10.77
C ASP A 82 -6.50 16.22 -10.11
N SER A 83 -6.88 15.19 -10.87
CA SER A 83 -7.62 14.04 -10.35
C SER A 83 -6.79 13.23 -9.37
N ALA A 84 -5.50 13.00 -9.68
CA ALA A 84 -4.55 12.37 -8.79
C ALA A 84 -4.40 13.12 -7.47
N LEU A 85 -4.22 14.45 -7.53
CA LEU A 85 -4.08 15.30 -6.35
C LEU A 85 -5.32 15.20 -5.44
N ARG A 86 -6.53 15.27 -6.01
CA ARG A 86 -7.78 15.14 -5.25
C ARG A 86 -7.92 13.78 -4.59
N ILE A 87 -7.66 12.69 -5.32
CA ILE A 87 -7.74 11.33 -4.77
C ILE A 87 -6.71 11.16 -3.64
N ARG A 88 -5.45 11.53 -3.86
CA ARG A 88 -4.39 11.44 -2.83
C ARG A 88 -4.73 12.25 -1.59
N THR A 89 -5.23 13.48 -1.74
CA THR A 89 -5.64 14.34 -0.63
C THR A 89 -6.70 13.68 0.24
N ILE A 90 -7.67 12.99 -0.37
CA ILE A 90 -8.71 12.29 0.37
C ILE A 90 -8.15 11.07 1.11
N PHE A 91 -7.23 10.30 0.52
CA PHE A 91 -6.52 9.21 1.21
C PHE A 91 -5.79 9.74 2.46
N LEU A 92 -5.04 10.82 2.33
CA LEU A 92 -4.26 11.40 3.44
C LEU A 92 -5.14 11.91 4.58
N ASN A 93 -6.32 12.44 4.27
CA ASN A 93 -7.27 12.96 5.25
C ASN A 93 -8.22 11.87 5.82
N SER A 94 -8.19 10.66 5.28
CA SER A 94 -9.03 9.55 5.72
C SER A 94 -8.56 8.96 7.06
N SER A 95 -9.51 8.44 7.85
CA SER A 95 -9.22 7.82 9.15
C SER A 95 -9.04 6.31 9.02
N PHE A 96 -8.13 5.74 9.82
CA PHE A 96 -8.01 4.29 9.91
C PHE A 96 -9.18 3.68 10.69
N PRO A 97 -9.78 2.58 10.18
CA PRO A 97 -10.67 1.75 10.96
C PRO A 97 -9.98 1.29 12.24
N ILE A 98 -10.72 1.29 13.37
CA ILE A 98 -10.17 1.00 14.69
C ILE A 98 -9.50 -0.37 14.75
N ILE A 99 -10.07 -1.35 14.02
CA ILE A 99 -9.54 -2.72 13.98
C ILE A 99 -8.13 -2.77 13.36
N ILE A 100 -7.92 -2.08 12.23
CA ILE A 100 -6.61 -2.02 11.57
C ILE A 100 -5.62 -1.22 12.41
N LYS A 101 -6.06 -0.08 12.95
CA LYS A 101 -5.21 0.76 13.82
C LYS A 101 -4.67 -0.02 15.02
N LYS A 102 -5.49 -0.86 15.65
CA LYS A 102 -5.08 -1.71 16.77
C LYS A 102 -4.02 -2.75 16.37
N GLU A 103 -4.18 -3.39 15.23
CA GLU A 103 -3.18 -4.37 14.76
C GLU A 103 -1.85 -3.69 14.37
N ILE A 104 -1.89 -2.55 13.68
CA ILE A 104 -0.68 -1.75 13.40
C ILE A 104 0.02 -1.34 14.71
N TYR A 105 -0.73 -0.91 15.71
CA TYR A 105 -0.17 -0.56 17.02
C TYR A 105 0.59 -1.73 17.66
N LYS A 106 0.02 -2.94 17.65
CA LYS A 106 0.67 -4.14 18.18
C LYS A 106 2.01 -4.42 17.48
N VAL A 107 2.01 -4.31 16.15
CA VAL A 107 3.22 -4.51 15.33
C VAL A 107 4.28 -3.48 15.67
N ILE A 108 3.94 -2.20 15.75
CA ILE A 108 4.90 -1.14 16.08
C ILE A 108 5.48 -1.36 17.48
N GLN A 109 4.65 -1.76 18.45
CA GLN A 109 5.12 -2.08 19.79
C GLN A 109 6.10 -3.27 19.84
N SER A 110 5.93 -4.26 18.94
CA SER A 110 6.80 -5.43 18.88
C SER A 110 8.23 -5.13 18.41
N PHE A 111 8.43 -4.07 17.63
CA PHE A 111 9.77 -3.62 17.23
C PHE A 111 10.53 -2.91 18.37
N GLY A 112 9.82 -2.41 19.37
CA GLY A 112 10.39 -1.61 20.46
C GLY A 112 10.19 -0.11 20.29
N LYS A 113 10.44 0.63 21.38
CA LYS A 113 10.29 2.10 21.38
C LYS A 113 11.41 2.75 20.56
N ASN A 114 11.03 3.73 19.75
CA ASN A 114 11.95 4.57 18.99
C ASN A 114 12.80 3.85 17.94
N ILE A 115 12.41 2.66 17.49
CA ILE A 115 13.05 2.00 16.36
C ILE A 115 12.52 2.64 15.07
N PRO A 116 13.40 3.20 14.21
CA PRO A 116 12.96 3.72 12.91
C PRO A 116 12.59 2.59 11.96
N LEU A 117 11.43 2.71 11.33
CA LEU A 117 10.89 1.74 10.38
C LEU A 117 10.93 2.32 8.96
N ALA A 118 10.97 1.44 7.97
CA ALA A 118 10.71 1.76 6.58
C ALA A 118 9.36 1.18 6.14
N ILE A 119 8.46 2.02 5.68
CA ILE A 119 7.15 1.63 5.13
C ILE A 119 7.25 1.67 3.60
N ARG A 120 6.99 0.54 2.96
CA ARG A 120 7.21 0.38 1.51
C ARG A 120 6.00 -0.29 0.86
N SER A 121 5.73 0.09 -0.39
CA SER A 121 4.75 -0.61 -1.23
C SER A 121 5.22 -2.03 -1.58
N SER A 122 4.26 -2.91 -1.80
CA SER A 122 4.48 -4.27 -2.31
C SER A 122 3.31 -4.62 -3.24
N SER A 123 3.31 -4.10 -4.45
CA SER A 123 2.30 -4.45 -5.44
C SER A 123 2.78 -5.59 -6.34
N ILE A 124 1.84 -6.33 -6.94
CA ILE A 124 2.16 -7.43 -7.86
C ILE A 124 2.80 -6.89 -9.14
N SER A 125 2.30 -5.76 -9.59
CA SER A 125 2.75 -5.12 -10.82
C SER A 125 4.11 -4.42 -10.70
N GLU A 126 4.61 -4.19 -9.47
CA GLU A 126 5.87 -3.47 -9.26
C GLU A 126 7.09 -4.23 -9.78
N ASP A 127 7.07 -5.59 -9.69
CA ASP A 127 8.16 -6.46 -10.09
C ASP A 127 7.81 -7.37 -11.29
N SER A 128 6.78 -7.02 -12.09
CA SER A 128 6.43 -7.82 -13.26
C SER A 128 7.46 -7.64 -14.38
N LEU A 129 7.84 -8.73 -15.03
CA LEU A 129 8.79 -8.71 -16.15
C LEU A 129 8.27 -7.96 -17.38
N GLN A 130 6.95 -7.82 -17.50
CA GLN A 130 6.31 -7.20 -18.66
C GLN A 130 5.97 -5.72 -18.43
N ASN A 131 5.62 -5.35 -17.19
CA ASN A 131 5.19 -4.00 -16.84
C ASN A 131 5.78 -3.65 -15.47
N SER A 132 6.82 -2.81 -15.44
CA SER A 132 7.49 -2.44 -14.20
C SER A 132 6.95 -1.12 -13.66
N PHE A 133 6.33 -1.15 -12.49
CA PHE A 133 5.97 0.03 -11.70
C PHE A 133 7.14 0.51 -10.80
N ALA A 134 8.38 0.12 -11.14
CA ALA A 134 9.55 0.51 -10.37
C ALA A 134 9.66 2.04 -10.26
N GLY A 135 9.77 2.53 -9.01
CA GLY A 135 9.88 3.96 -8.73
C GLY A 135 8.56 4.77 -8.77
N LEU A 136 7.43 4.17 -9.15
CA LEU A 136 6.13 4.86 -9.19
C LEU A 136 5.43 4.91 -7.82
N HIS A 137 5.82 4.05 -6.89
CA HIS A 137 5.23 3.98 -5.56
C HIS A 137 6.17 4.53 -4.50
N GLU A 138 5.60 5.26 -3.56
CA GLU A 138 6.37 5.90 -2.51
C GLU A 138 6.87 4.90 -1.46
N SER A 139 8.02 5.22 -0.86
CA SER A 139 8.56 4.57 0.32
C SER A 139 8.87 5.64 1.35
N VAL A 140 8.51 5.40 2.62
CA VAL A 140 8.77 6.33 3.72
C VAL A 140 9.71 5.67 4.70
N THR A 141 10.85 6.29 4.94
CA THR A 141 11.88 5.85 5.89
C THR A 141 11.86 6.68 7.17
N GLU A 142 12.65 6.29 8.16
CA GLU A 142 12.77 7.00 9.45
C GLU A 142 11.43 7.17 10.18
N VAL A 143 10.52 6.20 10.02
CA VAL A 143 9.18 6.23 10.62
C VAL A 143 9.27 5.79 12.07
N VAL A 144 9.02 6.70 13.02
CA VAL A 144 9.02 6.41 14.45
C VAL A 144 7.65 6.71 15.07
N GLY A 145 7.08 5.71 15.73
CA GLY A 145 5.82 5.85 16.44
C GLY A 145 4.57 5.61 15.60
N LEU A 146 3.43 5.43 16.28
CA LEU A 146 2.18 5.00 15.64
C LEU A 146 1.62 6.02 14.65
N ASP A 147 1.50 7.29 15.06
CA ASP A 147 0.83 8.28 14.22
C ASP A 147 1.64 8.57 12.94
N VAL A 148 2.97 8.58 13.05
CA VAL A 148 3.86 8.72 11.88
C VAL A 148 3.73 7.50 10.97
N ALA A 149 3.66 6.28 11.53
CA ALA A 149 3.47 5.05 10.75
C ALA A 149 2.11 5.01 10.04
N LEU A 150 1.02 5.41 10.71
CA LEU A 150 -0.29 5.51 10.08
C LEU A 150 -0.29 6.50 8.92
N ASN A 151 0.36 7.66 9.08
CA ASN A 151 0.49 8.63 7.99
C ASN A 151 1.36 8.08 6.85
N ALA A 152 2.48 7.43 7.14
CA ALA A 152 3.34 6.80 6.14
C ALA A 152 2.60 5.72 5.33
N ILE A 153 1.78 4.88 5.98
CA ILE A 153 0.95 3.88 5.29
C ILE A 153 -0.03 4.58 4.34
N LYS A 154 -0.69 5.67 4.76
CA LYS A 154 -1.58 6.44 3.88
C LYS A 154 -0.85 7.04 2.69
N VAL A 155 0.37 7.55 2.88
CA VAL A 155 1.22 8.07 1.80
C VAL A 155 1.52 6.97 0.79
N VAL A 156 1.96 5.79 1.26
CA VAL A 156 2.23 4.63 0.40
C VAL A 156 0.97 4.18 -0.34
N TRP A 157 -0.19 4.08 0.32
CA TRP A 157 -1.44 3.74 -0.35
C TRP A 157 -1.92 4.80 -1.34
N ALA A 158 -1.77 6.08 -1.00
CA ALA A 158 -2.10 7.19 -1.89
C ALA A 158 -1.22 7.22 -3.14
N SER A 159 0.02 6.72 -3.08
CA SER A 159 0.92 6.68 -4.24
C SER A 159 0.41 5.79 -5.38
N LEU A 160 -0.47 4.83 -5.09
CA LEU A 160 -1.20 4.07 -6.10
C LEU A 160 -2.04 4.95 -7.04
N TRP A 161 -2.38 6.15 -6.62
CA TRP A 161 -3.19 7.15 -7.31
C TRP A 161 -2.40 8.40 -7.67
N SER A 162 -1.06 8.31 -7.75
CA SER A 162 -0.23 9.39 -8.25
C SER A 162 -0.49 9.64 -9.74
N ASP A 163 -0.20 10.82 -10.21
CA ASP A 163 -0.26 11.18 -11.63
C ASP A 163 0.60 10.25 -12.48
N ALA A 164 1.82 9.95 -12.03
CA ALA A 164 2.70 8.99 -12.67
C ALA A 164 2.08 7.58 -12.75
N ALA A 165 1.43 7.10 -11.66
CA ALA A 165 0.76 5.81 -11.66
C ALA A 165 -0.49 5.78 -12.56
N LEU A 166 -1.24 6.89 -12.64
CA LEU A 166 -2.38 7.03 -13.54
C LEU A 166 -1.95 7.11 -15.01
N LEU A 167 -0.90 7.87 -15.32
CA LEU A 167 -0.33 7.96 -16.65
C LEU A 167 0.18 6.60 -17.14
N TYR A 168 0.89 5.88 -16.28
CA TYR A 168 1.37 4.54 -16.61
C TYR A 168 0.23 3.56 -16.90
N ARG A 169 -0.86 3.59 -16.12
CA ARG A 169 -2.06 2.79 -16.42
C ARG A 169 -2.71 3.17 -17.74
N LYS A 170 -2.70 4.46 -18.08
CA LYS A 170 -3.17 4.95 -19.38
C LYS A 170 -2.36 4.37 -20.55
N GLU A 171 -1.03 4.25 -20.40
CA GLU A 171 -0.16 3.66 -21.42
C GLU A 171 -0.36 2.15 -21.60
N LEU A 172 -0.78 1.47 -20.54
CA LEU A 172 -1.02 0.01 -20.58
C LEU A 172 -2.39 -0.39 -21.15
N GLY A 173 -3.36 0.53 -21.27
CA GLY A 173 -4.74 0.28 -21.71
C GLY A 173 -5.61 -0.15 -20.55
#